data_c8c9e03cf1f6ba3c5d650cd6466affde
#
_entry.id   c8c9e03cf1f6ba3c5d650cd6466affde
#
_cell.length_a   1.000
_cell.length_b   1.000
_cell.length_c   1.000
_cell.angle_alpha   90.00
_cell.angle_beta   90.00
_cell.angle_gamma   90.00
#
_symmetry.space_group_name_H-M   'P 1'
#
loop_
_entity.id
_entity.type
_entity.pdbx_description
1 polymer ?
#
loop_
_entity_poly.entity_id
_entity_poly.type
_entity_poly.pdbx_seq_one_letter_code
_entity_poly.pdbx_strand_id
1 'polypeptide(L)'
;MHQWIAENSPATARFYPPEAIREYRNQLAEAYPEFRDKLSELRFETLRRVFMQSGHHRDQAHSMATQAFDAFYQVRSRLTLFSGVDEVMQQLKQQYHIAAVTNGNADLTLAGFDHYFDGHFNADNHGAAKPAPDMFLAALAQADATPAETLHIGDHPEQDIAAAAALGIQTIWYNEKEAEWPLSNTRPTATFSHWSQLVPLVQALANN
;
A
#
# COMPACT_ATOMS: atom_id res chain seq x y z
N MET A 1 -0.33 12.12 -13.27
CA MET A 1 0.92 12.89 -13.07
C MET A 1 1.58 13.27 -14.39
N HIS A 2 2.10 12.35 -15.20
CA HIS A 2 2.84 12.69 -16.43
C HIS A 2 1.99 13.45 -17.44
N GLN A 3 0.72 13.07 -17.62
CA GLN A 3 -0.21 13.80 -18.45
C GLN A 3 -0.38 15.24 -17.95
N TRP A 4 -0.58 15.42 -16.64
CA TRP A 4 -0.67 16.75 -16.02
C TRP A 4 0.58 17.61 -16.30
N ILE A 5 1.79 17.01 -16.14
CA ILE A 5 3.05 17.72 -16.43
C ILE A 5 3.12 18.12 -17.90
N ALA A 6 2.74 17.23 -18.82
CA ALA A 6 2.75 17.52 -20.25
C ALA A 6 1.82 18.69 -20.63
N GLU A 7 0.66 18.76 -19.98
CA GLU A 7 -0.35 19.82 -20.22
C GLU A 7 0.03 21.15 -19.57
N ASN A 8 0.64 21.15 -18.35
CA ASN A 8 0.87 22.34 -17.54
C ASN A 8 2.32 22.84 -17.56
N SER A 9 3.27 21.98 -17.93
CA SER A 9 4.70 22.33 -18.10
C SER A 9 5.36 21.49 -19.20
N PRO A 10 5.04 21.76 -20.48
CA PRO A 10 5.59 21.01 -21.61
C PRO A 10 7.12 21.00 -21.67
N ALA A 11 7.77 22.06 -21.22
CA ALA A 11 9.21 22.13 -21.11
C ALA A 11 9.75 21.09 -20.11
N THR A 12 9.14 21.00 -18.90
CA THR A 12 9.50 19.99 -17.91
C THR A 12 9.25 18.57 -18.44
N ALA A 13 8.12 18.32 -19.08
CA ALA A 13 7.81 17.02 -19.67
C ALA A 13 8.83 16.56 -20.71
N ARG A 14 9.38 17.51 -21.48
CA ARG A 14 10.43 17.24 -22.48
C ARG A 14 11.78 16.87 -21.86
N PHE A 15 12.19 17.57 -20.78
CA PHE A 15 13.46 17.32 -20.10
C PHE A 15 13.39 16.13 -19.14
N TYR A 16 12.22 15.87 -18.56
CA TYR A 16 11.97 14.82 -17.60
C TYR A 16 10.81 13.92 -18.07
N PRO A 17 11.04 13.04 -19.05
CA PRO A 17 10.07 12.00 -19.40
C PRO A 17 9.81 11.06 -18.21
N PRO A 18 8.77 10.21 -18.24
CA PRO A 18 8.37 9.33 -17.13
C PRO A 18 9.52 8.53 -16.51
N GLU A 19 10.41 8.00 -17.35
CA GLU A 19 11.56 7.21 -16.95
C GLU A 19 12.58 8.05 -16.17
N ALA A 20 12.85 9.26 -16.64
CA ALA A 20 13.79 10.18 -15.98
C ALA A 20 13.28 10.64 -14.61
N ILE A 21 11.97 10.89 -14.47
CA ILE A 21 11.38 11.20 -13.16
C ILE A 21 11.48 10.01 -12.22
N ARG A 22 11.26 8.78 -12.70
CA ARG A 22 11.39 7.55 -11.91
C ARG A 22 12.83 7.34 -11.45
N GLU A 23 13.78 7.50 -12.34
CA GLU A 23 15.20 7.37 -12.02
C GLU A 23 15.64 8.44 -11.01
N TYR A 24 15.27 9.69 -11.22
CA TYR A 24 15.57 10.77 -10.29
C TYR A 24 14.96 10.55 -8.90
N ARG A 25 13.74 10.00 -8.83
CA ARG A 25 13.12 9.60 -7.56
C ARG A 25 13.93 8.51 -6.86
N ASN A 26 14.43 7.52 -7.58
CA ASN A 26 15.24 6.44 -7.00
C ASN A 26 16.57 6.98 -6.47
N GLN A 27 17.25 7.85 -7.21
CA GLN A 27 18.46 8.55 -6.76
C GLN A 27 18.19 9.39 -5.50
N LEU A 28 17.03 10.05 -5.44
CA LEU A 28 16.63 10.83 -4.28
C LEU A 28 16.38 9.94 -3.04
N ALA A 29 15.76 8.79 -3.22
CA ALA A 29 15.54 7.81 -2.13
C ALA A 29 16.87 7.24 -1.60
N GLU A 30 17.85 7.03 -2.46
CA GLU A 30 19.20 6.59 -2.05
C GLU A 30 19.97 7.69 -1.30
N ALA A 31 19.88 8.93 -1.79
CA ALA A 31 20.59 10.07 -1.22
C ALA A 31 19.97 10.57 0.10
N TYR A 32 18.69 10.32 0.33
CA TYR A 32 17.93 10.81 1.48
C TYR A 32 17.17 9.65 2.14
N PRO A 33 17.82 8.89 3.05
CA PRO A 33 17.24 7.70 3.71
C PRO A 33 15.95 7.98 4.48
N GLU A 34 15.70 9.23 4.89
CA GLU A 34 14.48 9.67 5.56
C GLU A 34 13.22 9.54 4.70
N PHE A 35 13.35 9.40 3.39
CA PHE A 35 12.24 9.17 2.47
C PHE A 35 11.96 7.69 2.20
N ARG A 36 12.76 6.76 2.75
CA ARG A 36 12.68 5.33 2.42
C ARG A 36 11.28 4.76 2.54
N ASP A 37 10.59 5.10 3.63
CA ASP A 37 9.25 4.60 3.96
C ASP A 37 8.14 5.65 3.76
N LYS A 38 8.50 6.82 3.22
CA LYS A 38 7.61 7.97 2.99
C LYS A 38 7.38 8.21 1.51
N LEU A 39 6.62 7.31 0.89
CA LEU A 39 6.43 7.31 -0.57
C LEU A 39 5.79 8.60 -1.09
N SER A 40 4.86 9.18 -0.35
CA SER A 40 4.18 10.42 -0.73
C SER A 40 5.11 11.60 -0.66
N GLU A 41 5.87 11.74 0.43
CA GLU A 41 6.86 12.82 0.60
C GLU A 41 7.96 12.73 -0.47
N LEU A 42 8.50 11.52 -0.71
CA LEU A 42 9.51 11.27 -1.74
C LEU A 42 9.01 11.69 -3.13
N ARG A 43 7.79 11.33 -3.48
CA ARG A 43 7.21 11.69 -4.78
C ARG A 43 6.99 13.19 -4.92
N PHE A 44 6.45 13.83 -3.87
CA PHE A 44 6.24 15.26 -3.85
C PHE A 44 7.58 16.01 -4.01
N GLU A 45 8.59 15.63 -3.23
CA GLU A 45 9.91 16.28 -3.29
C GLU A 45 10.60 16.04 -4.64
N THR A 46 10.43 14.87 -5.24
CA THR A 46 10.89 14.58 -6.61
C THR A 46 10.28 15.58 -7.60
N LEU A 47 8.96 15.76 -7.57
CA LEU A 47 8.26 16.68 -8.46
C LEU A 47 8.71 18.12 -8.25
N ARG A 48 8.80 18.55 -7.00
CA ARG A 48 9.24 19.90 -6.65
C ARG A 48 10.64 20.19 -7.20
N ARG A 49 11.60 19.27 -7.03
CA ARG A 49 12.96 19.44 -7.56
C ARG A 49 13.00 19.41 -9.08
N VAL A 50 12.25 18.53 -9.72
CA VAL A 50 12.14 18.46 -11.18
C VAL A 50 11.64 19.79 -11.76
N PHE A 51 10.60 20.39 -11.17
CA PHE A 51 10.12 21.70 -11.60
C PHE A 51 11.14 22.81 -11.37
N MET A 52 11.84 22.82 -10.24
CA MET A 52 12.92 23.79 -9.98
C MET A 52 14.06 23.67 -11.00
N GLN A 53 14.49 22.46 -11.31
CA GLN A 53 15.54 22.20 -12.31
C GLN A 53 15.10 22.54 -13.74
N SER A 54 13.78 22.58 -13.99
CA SER A 54 13.19 23.03 -15.25
C SER A 54 13.04 24.56 -15.34
N GLY A 55 13.56 25.32 -14.35
CA GLY A 55 13.60 26.78 -14.36
C GLY A 55 12.43 27.47 -13.65
N HIS A 56 11.56 26.74 -12.97
CA HIS A 56 10.49 27.34 -12.16
C HIS A 56 11.03 27.85 -10.82
N HIS A 57 10.56 29.02 -10.36
CA HIS A 57 10.89 29.52 -9.03
C HIS A 57 10.31 28.63 -7.92
N ARG A 58 10.91 28.70 -6.73
CA ARG A 58 10.59 27.82 -5.60
C ARG A 58 9.10 27.69 -5.30
N ASP A 59 8.39 28.80 -5.21
CA ASP A 59 6.96 28.81 -4.85
C ASP A 59 6.09 28.27 -5.98
N GLN A 60 6.46 28.57 -7.23
CA GLN A 60 5.81 28.01 -8.41
C GLN A 60 6.05 26.50 -8.51
N ALA A 61 7.28 26.06 -8.30
CA ALA A 61 7.63 24.63 -8.30
C ALA A 61 6.88 23.86 -7.20
N HIS A 62 6.72 24.46 -6.02
CA HIS A 62 5.92 23.87 -4.93
C HIS A 62 4.44 23.73 -5.33
N SER A 63 3.83 24.80 -5.82
CA SER A 63 2.43 24.77 -6.27
C SER A 63 2.20 23.75 -7.40
N MET A 64 3.10 23.69 -8.38
CA MET A 64 3.03 22.72 -9.48
C MET A 64 3.23 21.28 -9.00
N ALA A 65 4.14 21.06 -8.04
CA ALA A 65 4.33 19.75 -7.43
C ALA A 65 3.07 19.28 -6.70
N THR A 66 2.41 20.16 -5.95
CA THR A 66 1.13 19.86 -5.30
C THR A 66 0.08 19.41 -6.32
N GLN A 67 -0.15 20.20 -7.36
CA GLN A 67 -1.16 19.89 -8.37
C GLN A 67 -0.85 18.59 -9.15
N ALA A 68 0.44 18.39 -9.51
CA ALA A 68 0.86 17.16 -10.20
C ALA A 68 0.78 15.94 -9.29
N PHE A 69 1.05 16.09 -7.99
CA PHE A 69 0.88 15.04 -7.00
C PHE A 69 -0.61 14.70 -6.80
N ASP A 70 -1.48 15.71 -6.67
CA ASP A 70 -2.92 15.51 -6.54
C ASP A 70 -3.49 14.77 -7.75
N ALA A 71 -3.08 15.16 -8.96
CA ALA A 71 -3.47 14.46 -10.19
C ALA A 71 -2.97 13.01 -10.23
N PHE A 72 -1.80 12.72 -9.67
CA PHE A 72 -1.31 11.35 -9.49
C PHE A 72 -2.16 10.60 -8.45
N TYR A 73 -2.41 11.20 -7.30
CA TYR A 73 -3.08 10.60 -6.16
C TYR A 73 -4.53 10.21 -6.49
N GLN A 74 -5.23 11.07 -7.22
CA GLN A 74 -6.56 10.78 -7.75
C GLN A 74 -6.59 9.54 -8.65
N VAL A 75 -5.61 9.40 -9.56
CA VAL A 75 -5.52 8.24 -10.44
C VAL A 75 -5.08 6.98 -9.68
N ARG A 76 -4.12 7.14 -8.75
CA ARG A 76 -3.60 6.06 -7.93
C ARG A 76 -4.67 5.43 -7.03
N SER A 77 -5.63 6.22 -6.60
CA SER A 77 -6.74 5.79 -5.74
C SER A 77 -7.95 5.24 -6.52
N ARG A 78 -7.92 5.23 -7.87
CA ARG A 78 -8.93 4.54 -8.68
C ARG A 78 -8.64 3.05 -8.69
N LEU A 79 -9.16 2.36 -7.69
CA LEU A 79 -9.01 0.92 -7.54
C LEU A 79 -10.24 0.20 -8.11
N THR A 80 -10.02 -1.03 -8.57
CA THR A 80 -11.10 -1.94 -8.96
C THR A 80 -10.96 -3.20 -8.13
N LEU A 81 -12.03 -3.63 -7.50
CA LEU A 81 -12.06 -4.86 -6.73
C LEU A 81 -11.97 -6.08 -7.64
N PHE A 82 -11.28 -7.11 -7.19
CA PHE A 82 -11.42 -8.44 -7.80
C PHE A 82 -12.86 -8.94 -7.66
N SER A 83 -13.25 -9.84 -8.56
CA SER A 83 -14.58 -10.46 -8.51
C SER A 83 -14.80 -11.17 -7.17
N GLY A 84 -15.95 -10.91 -6.54
CA GLY A 84 -16.34 -11.52 -5.27
C GLY A 84 -15.77 -10.86 -4.02
N VAL A 85 -14.91 -9.84 -4.13
CA VAL A 85 -14.33 -9.16 -2.95
C VAL A 85 -15.39 -8.41 -2.17
N ASP A 86 -16.31 -7.71 -2.86
CA ASP A 86 -17.36 -6.94 -2.19
C ASP A 86 -18.21 -7.81 -1.26
N GLU A 87 -18.73 -8.92 -1.77
CA GLU A 87 -19.55 -9.85 -1.00
C GLU A 87 -18.80 -10.47 0.18
N VAL A 88 -17.52 -10.80 -0.03
CA VAL A 88 -16.66 -11.37 1.01
C VAL A 88 -16.38 -10.34 2.12
N MET A 89 -16.03 -9.11 1.76
CA MET A 89 -15.76 -8.05 2.71
C MET A 89 -17.00 -7.69 3.53
N GLN A 90 -18.17 -7.61 2.90
CA GLN A 90 -19.44 -7.37 3.59
C GLN A 90 -19.77 -8.47 4.61
N GLN A 91 -19.52 -9.74 4.28
CA GLN A 91 -19.73 -10.86 5.19
C GLN A 91 -18.76 -10.86 6.38
N LEU A 92 -17.47 -10.64 6.11
CA LEU A 92 -16.44 -10.59 7.15
C LEU A 92 -16.66 -9.41 8.10
N LYS A 93 -17.02 -8.24 7.57
CA LYS A 93 -17.27 -7.02 8.36
C LYS A 93 -18.39 -7.17 9.39
N GLN A 94 -19.35 -8.09 9.19
CA GLN A 94 -20.42 -8.35 10.15
C GLN A 94 -19.92 -9.08 11.42
N GLN A 95 -18.77 -9.73 11.37
CA GLN A 95 -18.28 -10.62 12.41
C GLN A 95 -16.92 -10.24 12.97
N TYR A 96 -16.12 -9.52 12.18
CA TYR A 96 -14.73 -9.22 12.48
C TYR A 96 -14.43 -7.73 12.37
N HIS A 97 -13.47 -7.28 13.17
CA HIS A 97 -12.78 -6.00 12.98
C HIS A 97 -11.78 -6.16 11.81
N ILE A 98 -11.84 -5.29 10.82
CA ILE A 98 -11.01 -5.40 9.62
C ILE A 98 -10.12 -4.17 9.48
N ALA A 99 -8.82 -4.38 9.40
CA ALA A 99 -7.84 -3.33 9.15
C ALA A 99 -7.10 -3.55 7.82
N ALA A 100 -6.90 -2.47 7.07
CA ALA A 100 -6.02 -2.47 5.90
C ALA A 100 -4.58 -2.13 6.32
N VAL A 101 -3.61 -3.01 6.01
CA VAL A 101 -2.18 -2.81 6.27
C VAL A 101 -1.41 -2.89 4.96
N THR A 102 -0.90 -1.76 4.45
CA THR A 102 -0.37 -1.66 3.09
C THR A 102 0.93 -0.88 2.98
N ASN A 103 1.85 -1.34 2.11
CA ASN A 103 3.00 -0.55 1.66
C ASN A 103 2.61 0.48 0.59
N GLY A 104 1.38 0.42 0.08
CA GLY A 104 0.86 1.38 -0.87
C GLY A 104 0.36 2.65 -0.18
N ASN A 105 0.15 3.69 -0.98
CA ASN A 105 -0.36 4.98 -0.53
C ASN A 105 -1.67 5.38 -1.25
N ALA A 106 -2.45 4.42 -1.72
CA ALA A 106 -3.79 4.70 -2.24
C ALA A 106 -4.72 5.14 -1.10
N ASP A 107 -5.59 6.10 -1.39
CA ASP A 107 -6.59 6.58 -0.45
C ASP A 107 -7.86 5.73 -0.58
N LEU A 108 -8.22 5.06 0.51
CA LEU A 108 -9.39 4.18 0.52
C LEU A 108 -10.70 4.96 0.43
N THR A 109 -10.76 6.19 0.94
CA THR A 109 -11.94 7.06 0.83
C THR A 109 -12.15 7.53 -0.60
N LEU A 110 -11.07 7.98 -1.27
CA LEU A 110 -11.13 8.31 -2.70
C LEU A 110 -11.45 7.09 -3.58
N ALA A 111 -11.02 5.90 -3.15
CA ALA A 111 -11.36 4.65 -3.82
C ALA A 111 -12.80 4.19 -3.58
N GLY A 112 -13.47 4.72 -2.55
CA GLY A 112 -14.81 4.30 -2.11
C GLY A 112 -14.83 3.00 -1.30
N PHE A 113 -13.69 2.59 -0.72
CA PHE A 113 -13.51 1.31 -0.02
C PHE A 113 -13.24 1.45 1.48
N ASP A 114 -13.22 2.66 2.01
CA ASP A 114 -13.01 2.94 3.43
C ASP A 114 -14.06 2.28 4.33
N HIS A 115 -15.29 2.14 3.84
CA HIS A 115 -16.40 1.52 4.58
C HIS A 115 -16.19 0.02 4.94
N TYR A 116 -15.25 -0.68 4.26
CA TYR A 116 -14.89 -2.05 4.62
C TYR A 116 -13.98 -2.15 5.84
N PHE A 117 -13.27 -1.07 6.18
CA PHE A 117 -12.18 -1.12 7.15
C PHE A 117 -12.48 -0.29 8.39
N ASP A 118 -12.05 -0.78 9.55
CA ASP A 118 -12.09 -0.08 10.83
C ASP A 118 -10.80 0.69 11.09
N GLY A 119 -9.75 0.40 10.32
CA GLY A 119 -8.46 1.07 10.35
C GLY A 119 -7.70 0.94 9.04
N HIS A 120 -6.85 1.94 8.73
CA HIS A 120 -5.99 1.95 7.57
C HIS A 120 -4.56 2.35 7.96
N PHE A 121 -3.63 1.42 7.81
CA PHE A 121 -2.24 1.55 8.21
C PHE A 121 -1.33 1.48 6.99
N ASN A 122 -0.62 2.56 6.72
CA ASN A 122 0.38 2.63 5.67
C ASN A 122 1.70 3.21 6.20
N ALA A 123 2.81 3.00 5.49
CA ALA A 123 4.13 3.41 5.94
C ALA A 123 4.29 4.94 6.03
N ASP A 124 3.57 5.71 5.21
CA ASP A 124 3.61 7.19 5.28
C ASP A 124 3.15 7.71 6.66
N ASN A 125 2.26 6.98 7.37
CA ASN A 125 1.61 7.43 8.60
C ASN A 125 1.97 6.58 9.84
N HIS A 126 2.43 5.34 9.68
CA HIS A 126 2.55 4.38 10.79
C HIS A 126 3.92 3.69 10.89
N GLY A 127 4.98 4.35 10.48
CA GLY A 127 6.35 3.86 10.62
C GLY A 127 6.89 3.19 9.35
N ALA A 128 7.69 2.12 9.51
CA ALA A 128 8.36 1.49 8.40
C ALA A 128 7.43 0.60 7.55
N ALA A 129 7.76 0.47 6.26
CA ALA A 129 7.05 -0.42 5.34
C ALA A 129 7.25 -1.90 5.70
N LYS A 130 6.24 -2.75 5.45
CA LYS A 130 6.38 -4.21 5.57
C LYS A 130 7.60 -4.69 4.75
N PRO A 131 8.45 -5.57 5.28
CA PRO A 131 8.21 -6.51 6.38
C PRO A 131 8.46 -5.97 7.80
N ALA A 132 8.73 -4.68 8.02
CA ALA A 132 8.83 -4.13 9.37
C ALA A 132 7.52 -4.32 10.16
N PRO A 133 7.58 -4.49 11.49
CA PRO A 133 6.41 -4.82 12.31
C PRO A 133 5.49 -3.64 12.59
N ASP A 134 5.92 -2.42 12.33
CA ASP A 134 5.31 -1.16 12.80
C ASP A 134 3.81 -1.08 12.52
N MET A 135 3.41 -1.29 11.27
CA MET A 135 2.01 -1.19 10.87
C MET A 135 1.15 -2.32 11.44
N PHE A 136 1.71 -3.54 11.57
CA PHE A 136 1.00 -4.65 12.21
C PHE A 136 0.75 -4.36 13.69
N LEU A 137 1.77 -3.87 14.41
CA LEU A 137 1.65 -3.51 15.81
C LEU A 137 0.67 -2.35 16.03
N ALA A 138 0.68 -1.36 15.14
CA ALA A 138 -0.29 -0.26 15.19
C ALA A 138 -1.72 -0.75 14.96
N ALA A 139 -1.93 -1.68 14.03
CA ALA A 139 -3.25 -2.27 13.77
C ALA A 139 -3.75 -3.11 14.97
N LEU A 140 -2.87 -3.93 15.56
CA LEU A 140 -3.18 -4.69 16.77
C LEU A 140 -3.57 -3.78 17.94
N ALA A 141 -2.78 -2.71 18.16
CA ALA A 141 -3.03 -1.75 19.23
C ALA A 141 -4.37 -1.00 19.04
N GLN A 142 -4.71 -0.61 17.79
CA GLN A 142 -6.00 0.04 17.53
C GLN A 142 -7.19 -0.89 17.78
N ALA A 143 -7.04 -2.17 17.42
CA ALA A 143 -8.10 -3.16 17.59
C ALA A 143 -8.20 -3.72 19.01
N ASP A 144 -7.28 -3.36 19.92
CA ASP A 144 -7.12 -3.99 21.25
C ASP A 144 -7.03 -5.52 21.15
N ALA A 145 -6.30 -6.01 20.14
CA ALA A 145 -6.20 -7.42 19.80
C ALA A 145 -4.78 -7.95 20.00
N THR A 146 -4.68 -9.22 20.35
CA THR A 146 -3.40 -9.94 20.42
C THR A 146 -3.06 -10.59 19.07
N PRO A 147 -1.79 -10.91 18.80
CA PRO A 147 -1.42 -11.66 17.60
C PRO A 147 -2.18 -13.01 17.44
N ALA A 148 -2.46 -13.70 18.53
CA ALA A 148 -3.15 -14.99 18.52
C ALA A 148 -4.65 -14.87 18.13
N GLU A 149 -5.26 -13.69 18.32
CA GLU A 149 -6.64 -13.40 17.95
C GLU A 149 -6.75 -12.78 16.55
N THR A 150 -5.61 -12.67 15.85
CA THR A 150 -5.53 -11.93 14.58
C THR A 150 -5.14 -12.85 13.44
N LEU A 151 -5.73 -12.58 12.28
CA LEU A 151 -5.42 -13.24 11.02
C LEU A 151 -5.00 -12.20 9.99
N HIS A 152 -3.82 -12.37 9.38
CA HIS A 152 -3.36 -11.53 8.28
C HIS A 152 -3.56 -12.22 6.93
N ILE A 153 -4.15 -11.50 5.98
CA ILE A 153 -4.40 -11.98 4.62
C ILE A 153 -3.58 -11.10 3.67
N GLY A 154 -2.73 -11.71 2.85
CA GLY A 154 -1.89 -10.97 1.92
C GLY A 154 -1.36 -11.82 0.79
N ASP A 155 -0.81 -11.16 -0.24
CA ASP A 155 -0.30 -11.81 -1.45
C ASP A 155 1.23 -11.96 -1.48
N HIS A 156 1.95 -11.16 -0.69
CA HIS A 156 3.40 -11.15 -0.73
C HIS A 156 4.01 -12.09 0.33
N PRO A 157 4.77 -13.15 -0.09
CA PRO A 157 5.31 -14.14 0.84
C PRO A 157 6.15 -13.56 1.99
N GLU A 158 7.03 -12.60 1.72
CA GLU A 158 7.91 -11.99 2.74
C GLU A 158 7.22 -10.86 3.51
N GLN A 159 6.62 -9.89 2.77
CA GLN A 159 6.08 -8.66 3.37
C GLN A 159 4.79 -8.91 4.15
N ASP A 160 3.98 -9.87 3.72
CA ASP A 160 2.72 -10.18 4.39
C ASP A 160 2.85 -11.42 5.27
N ILE A 161 3.16 -12.56 4.67
CA ILE A 161 3.05 -13.84 5.36
C ILE A 161 4.17 -14.04 6.38
N ALA A 162 5.44 -13.92 5.95
CA ALA A 162 6.56 -14.11 6.87
C ALA A 162 6.61 -13.02 7.94
N ALA A 163 6.32 -11.76 7.59
CA ALA A 163 6.32 -10.65 8.53
C ALA A 163 5.24 -10.80 9.61
N ALA A 164 4.00 -11.12 9.25
CA ALA A 164 2.92 -11.33 10.20
C ALA A 164 3.17 -12.59 11.07
N ALA A 165 3.63 -13.70 10.45
CA ALA A 165 3.96 -14.93 11.18
C ALA A 165 5.07 -14.73 12.21
N ALA A 166 6.06 -13.88 11.93
CA ALA A 166 7.13 -13.54 12.88
C ALA A 166 6.61 -12.85 14.15
N LEU A 167 5.42 -12.25 14.10
CA LEU A 167 4.74 -11.64 15.24
C LEU A 167 3.78 -12.60 15.96
N GLY A 168 3.63 -13.84 15.47
CA GLY A 168 2.68 -14.82 16.00
C GLY A 168 1.25 -14.67 15.45
N ILE A 169 1.06 -13.87 14.40
CA ILE A 169 -0.21 -13.70 13.71
C ILE A 169 -0.43 -14.87 12.77
N GLN A 170 -1.63 -15.46 12.75
CA GLN A 170 -2.01 -16.47 11.75
C GLN A 170 -2.09 -15.83 10.37
N THR A 171 -1.78 -16.59 9.31
CA THR A 171 -1.68 -16.03 7.97
C THR A 171 -2.42 -16.84 6.91
N ILE A 172 -3.11 -16.14 5.99
CA ILE A 172 -3.64 -16.74 4.77
C ILE A 172 -2.97 -16.09 3.56
N TRP A 173 -2.39 -16.89 2.71
CA TRP A 173 -1.77 -16.42 1.48
C TRP A 173 -2.76 -16.38 0.32
N TYR A 174 -2.97 -15.18 -0.24
CA TYR A 174 -3.69 -15.01 -1.50
C TYR A 174 -2.75 -15.33 -2.67
N ASN A 175 -2.98 -16.43 -3.33
CA ASN A 175 -2.16 -16.98 -4.41
C ASN A 175 -2.95 -17.10 -5.71
N GLU A 176 -3.32 -15.96 -6.31
CA GLU A 176 -4.10 -15.88 -7.54
C GLU A 176 -3.50 -16.71 -8.70
N LYS A 177 -2.17 -16.78 -8.75
CA LYS A 177 -1.43 -17.45 -9.85
C LYS A 177 -1.14 -18.93 -9.58
N GLU A 178 -1.57 -19.46 -8.46
CA GLU A 178 -1.30 -20.83 -8.02
C GLU A 178 0.20 -21.18 -8.07
N ALA A 179 1.06 -20.20 -7.75
CA ALA A 179 2.51 -20.36 -7.72
C ALA A 179 2.96 -21.27 -6.56
N GLU A 180 4.13 -21.87 -6.71
CA GLU A 180 4.75 -22.58 -5.60
C GLU A 180 5.18 -21.62 -4.49
N TRP A 181 5.08 -22.07 -3.24
CA TRP A 181 5.51 -21.28 -2.10
C TRP A 181 7.03 -21.09 -2.09
N PRO A 182 7.55 -19.84 -2.08
CA PRO A 182 8.96 -19.58 -2.31
C PRO A 182 9.86 -19.65 -1.07
N LEU A 183 9.30 -19.60 0.15
CA LEU A 183 10.11 -19.52 1.37
C LEU A 183 10.25 -20.90 2.05
N SER A 184 11.47 -21.21 2.50
CA SER A 184 11.76 -22.50 3.17
C SER A 184 11.49 -22.50 4.68
N ASN A 185 11.57 -21.33 5.31
CA ASN A 185 11.58 -21.13 6.78
C ASN A 185 10.21 -20.75 7.37
N THR A 186 9.23 -20.47 6.54
CA THR A 186 7.88 -20.06 6.96
C THR A 186 6.85 -20.64 6.00
N ARG A 187 5.66 -20.94 6.51
CA ARG A 187 4.52 -21.38 5.69
C ARG A 187 3.27 -20.59 6.11
N PRO A 188 2.36 -20.23 5.17
CA PRO A 188 1.06 -19.70 5.54
C PRO A 188 0.24 -20.76 6.28
N THR A 189 -0.66 -20.32 7.17
CA THR A 189 -1.61 -21.22 7.85
C THR A 189 -2.59 -21.82 6.84
N ALA A 190 -3.01 -21.03 5.85
CA ALA A 190 -3.84 -21.48 4.72
C ALA A 190 -3.49 -20.71 3.45
N THR A 191 -3.98 -21.18 2.30
CA THR A 191 -3.80 -20.54 1.00
C THR A 191 -5.11 -20.58 0.23
N PHE A 192 -5.40 -19.53 -0.54
CA PHE A 192 -6.54 -19.48 -1.45
C PHE A 192 -6.16 -18.75 -2.76
N SER A 193 -6.87 -19.07 -3.84
CA SER A 193 -6.69 -18.43 -5.17
C SER A 193 -7.92 -17.68 -5.64
N HIS A 194 -9.10 -17.97 -5.08
CA HIS A 194 -10.35 -17.30 -5.41
C HIS A 194 -11.05 -16.76 -4.16
N TRP A 195 -11.52 -15.51 -4.22
CA TRP A 195 -12.11 -14.81 -3.08
C TRP A 195 -13.29 -15.54 -2.43
N SER A 196 -14.06 -16.32 -3.19
CA SER A 196 -15.14 -17.16 -2.65
C SER A 196 -14.68 -18.21 -1.63
N GLN A 197 -13.39 -18.52 -1.59
CA GLN A 197 -12.82 -19.49 -0.64
C GLN A 197 -12.49 -18.86 0.72
N LEU A 198 -12.44 -17.52 0.81
CA LEU A 198 -11.87 -16.86 1.98
C LEU A 198 -12.77 -16.96 3.21
N VAL A 199 -14.07 -16.72 3.09
CA VAL A 199 -14.99 -16.76 4.26
C VAL A 199 -14.97 -18.11 4.95
N PRO A 200 -15.11 -19.27 4.24
CA PRO A 200 -14.99 -20.58 4.87
C PRO A 200 -13.64 -20.84 5.55
N LEU A 201 -12.53 -20.35 4.96
CA LEU A 201 -11.20 -20.48 5.56
C LEU A 201 -11.07 -19.69 6.86
N VAL A 202 -11.51 -18.44 6.87
CA VAL A 202 -11.50 -17.60 8.07
C VAL A 202 -12.33 -18.23 9.18
N GLN A 203 -13.54 -18.70 8.87
CA GLN A 203 -14.40 -19.36 9.85
C GLN A 203 -13.81 -20.66 10.41
N ALA A 204 -13.13 -21.44 9.57
CA ALA A 204 -12.47 -22.67 10.02
C ALA A 204 -11.30 -22.38 10.97
N LEU A 205 -10.54 -21.30 10.73
CA LEU A 205 -9.41 -20.91 11.59
C LEU A 205 -9.87 -20.25 12.89
N ALA A 206 -10.95 -19.47 12.87
CA ALA A 206 -11.51 -18.83 14.06
C ALA A 206 -12.12 -19.83 15.07
N ASN A 207 -12.44 -21.05 14.64
CA ASN A 207 -13.04 -22.09 15.49
C ASN A 207 -12.01 -23.11 16.05
N ASN A 208 -10.74 -22.95 15.74
CA ASN A 208 -9.64 -23.80 16.24
C ASN A 208 -8.80 -23.08 17.32
#